data_a47c11639065b9e30a563adbd5ee02b5
#
_entry.id   a47c11639065b9e30a563adbd5ee02b5
#
_cell.length_a   1.000
_cell.length_b   1.000
_cell.length_c   1.000
_cell.angle_alpha   90.00
_cell.angle_beta   90.00
_cell.angle_gamma   90.00
#
_symmetry.space_group_name_H-M   'P 1'
#
loop_
_entity.id
_entity.type
_entity.pdbx_description
1 polymer ?
#
loop_
_entity_poly.entity_id
_entity_poly.type
_entity_poly.pdbx_seq_one_letter_code
_entity_poly.pdbx_strand_id
1 'polypeptide(L)'
;MTTGKIIEITNKVYPLISKNYKSNAKVELYSNIFDRLSANSAVNEDKAFAEYSWDTNKIYLYTNHMNSKENIIRSLIHECVHSKQSYDIYEAYYNECNLDYELHPYEIEAEYEEEKWEKYKY
;
A
#
# COMPACT_ATOMS: atom_id res chain seq x y z
N MET A 1 -2.53 -18.18 1.22
CA MET A 1 -3.17 -17.68 2.46
C MET A 1 -4.63 -17.33 2.16
N THR A 2 -5.55 -17.68 3.06
CA THR A 2 -6.97 -17.41 2.85
C THR A 2 -7.29 -15.93 3.05
N THR A 3 -8.37 -15.45 2.41
CA THR A 3 -8.85 -14.08 2.61
C THR A 3 -9.20 -13.82 4.08
N GLY A 4 -9.82 -14.79 4.76
CA GLY A 4 -10.14 -14.67 6.19
C GLY A 4 -8.91 -14.47 7.05
N LYS A 5 -7.81 -15.16 6.74
CA LYS A 5 -6.55 -15.00 7.47
C LYS A 5 -5.93 -13.64 7.22
N ILE A 6 -6.00 -13.15 5.98
CA ILE A 6 -5.51 -11.82 5.62
C ILE A 6 -6.29 -10.74 6.38
N ILE A 7 -7.61 -10.87 6.45
CA ILE A 7 -8.47 -9.94 7.22
C ILE A 7 -8.08 -9.96 8.70
N GLU A 8 -7.88 -11.13 9.26
CA GLU A 8 -7.50 -11.30 10.66
C GLU A 8 -6.18 -10.58 10.96
N ILE A 9 -5.16 -10.82 10.14
CA ILE A 9 -3.85 -10.19 10.31
C ILE A 9 -3.96 -8.68 10.15
N THR A 10 -4.65 -8.21 9.11
CA THR A 10 -4.84 -6.78 8.85
C THR A 10 -5.50 -6.09 10.04
N ASN A 11 -6.58 -6.68 10.56
CA ASN A 11 -7.29 -6.10 11.70
C ASN A 11 -6.45 -6.07 12.97
N LYS A 12 -5.48 -6.96 13.09
CA LYS A 12 -4.58 -7.00 14.25
C LYS A 12 -3.46 -5.99 14.15
N VAL A 13 -2.83 -5.86 12.99
CA VAL A 13 -1.61 -5.03 12.85
C VAL A 13 -1.90 -3.60 12.40
N TYR A 14 -2.93 -3.39 11.59
CA TYR A 14 -3.15 -2.06 11.00
C TYR A 14 -3.44 -0.97 12.03
N PRO A 15 -4.22 -1.20 13.13
CA PRO A 15 -4.41 -0.17 14.15
C PRO A 15 -3.11 0.33 14.76
N LEU A 16 -2.12 -0.56 14.92
CA LEU A 16 -0.79 -0.18 15.44
C LEU A 16 0.01 0.60 14.41
N ILE A 17 -0.01 0.15 13.16
CA ILE A 17 0.69 0.80 12.05
C ILE A 17 0.11 2.21 11.84
N SER A 18 -1.19 2.32 11.72
CA SER A 18 -1.84 3.61 11.48
C SER A 18 -1.58 4.61 12.60
N LYS A 19 -1.55 4.14 13.84
CA LYS A 19 -1.22 4.99 14.99
C LYS A 19 0.21 5.51 14.91
N ASN A 20 1.18 4.63 14.60
CA ASN A 20 2.59 5.00 14.55
C ASN A 20 2.89 5.96 13.41
N TYR A 21 2.24 5.79 12.27
CA TYR A 21 2.43 6.67 11.11
C TYR A 21 1.42 7.82 11.06
N LYS A 22 0.53 7.91 12.06
CA LYS A 22 -0.49 8.96 12.16
C LYS A 22 -1.34 9.05 10.90
N SER A 23 -1.69 7.88 10.35
CA SER A 23 -2.54 7.77 9.17
C SER A 23 -3.98 7.50 9.58
N ASN A 24 -4.94 8.14 8.90
CA ASN A 24 -6.36 7.84 9.05
C ASN A 24 -6.94 7.15 7.81
N ALA A 25 -6.08 6.66 6.93
CA ALA A 25 -6.53 5.92 5.74
C ALA A 25 -7.25 4.63 6.14
N LYS A 26 -8.30 4.30 5.40
CA LYS A 26 -9.05 3.06 5.61
C LYS A 26 -8.52 1.98 4.67
N VAL A 27 -8.54 0.73 5.12
CA VAL A 27 -8.08 -0.41 4.32
C VAL A 27 -9.29 -1.12 3.72
N GLU A 28 -9.21 -1.39 2.42
CA GLU A 28 -10.17 -2.23 1.71
C GLU A 28 -9.41 -3.36 1.01
N LEU A 29 -10.03 -4.54 0.94
CA LEU A 29 -9.44 -5.71 0.33
C LEU A 29 -10.16 -6.05 -0.98
N TYR A 30 -9.37 -6.37 -2.01
CA TYR A 30 -9.85 -6.89 -3.29
C TYR A 30 -8.97 -8.07 -3.67
N SER A 31 -9.47 -8.96 -4.53
CA SER A 31 -8.68 -10.11 -4.98
C SER A 31 -7.45 -9.66 -5.77
N ASN A 32 -7.64 -8.69 -6.66
CA ASN A 32 -6.60 -8.12 -7.50
C ASN A 32 -7.00 -6.71 -7.94
N ILE A 33 -6.09 -6.05 -8.67
CA ILE A 33 -6.34 -4.68 -9.15
C ILE A 33 -7.53 -4.60 -10.12
N PHE A 34 -7.78 -5.63 -10.91
CA PHE A 34 -8.88 -5.64 -11.88
C PHE A 34 -10.25 -5.68 -11.19
N ASP A 35 -10.36 -6.38 -10.06
CA ASP A 35 -11.60 -6.42 -9.29
C ASP A 35 -11.96 -5.06 -8.69
N ARG A 36 -10.95 -4.24 -8.39
CA ARG A 36 -11.16 -2.89 -7.87
C ARG A 36 -11.48 -1.89 -8.97
N LEU A 37 -10.83 -2.00 -10.10
CA LEU A 37 -11.00 -1.08 -11.21
C LEU A 37 -12.12 -1.54 -12.13
N SER A 38 -12.77 -0.59 -12.81
CA SER A 38 -13.82 -0.93 -13.76
C SER A 38 -13.25 -1.66 -14.98
N ALA A 39 -14.11 -2.34 -15.74
CA ALA A 39 -13.73 -3.06 -16.95
C ALA A 39 -13.05 -2.19 -18.02
N ASN A 40 -13.21 -0.87 -17.92
CA ASN A 40 -12.62 0.09 -18.87
C ASN A 40 -11.27 0.63 -18.38
N SER A 41 -10.68 0.03 -17.33
CA SER A 41 -9.39 0.45 -16.83
C SER A 41 -8.28 0.18 -17.85
N ALA A 42 -7.31 1.10 -17.92
CA ALA A 42 -6.12 0.94 -18.76
C ALA A 42 -5.06 0.02 -18.12
N VAL A 43 -5.34 -0.59 -16.97
CA VAL A 43 -4.42 -1.49 -16.31
C VAL A 43 -4.37 -2.82 -17.06
N ASN A 44 -3.17 -3.22 -17.48
CA ASN A 44 -2.96 -4.43 -18.28
C ASN A 44 -2.34 -5.59 -17.50
N GLU A 45 -1.86 -5.35 -16.27
CA GLU A 45 -1.12 -6.35 -15.53
C GLU A 45 -1.53 -6.37 -14.05
N ASP A 46 -1.65 -7.57 -13.50
CA ASP A 46 -1.95 -7.80 -12.08
C ASP A 46 -0.64 -7.96 -11.31
N LYS A 47 0.11 -6.86 -11.17
CA LYS A 47 1.40 -6.86 -10.45
C LYS A 47 1.38 -6.14 -9.11
N ALA A 48 0.37 -5.33 -8.86
CA ALA A 48 0.31 -4.54 -7.65
C ALA A 48 -0.05 -5.42 -6.45
N PHE A 49 0.69 -5.29 -5.35
CA PHE A 49 0.38 -5.95 -4.08
C PHE A 49 -0.59 -5.11 -3.25
N ALA A 50 -0.45 -3.80 -3.33
CA ALA A 50 -1.29 -2.84 -2.63
C ALA A 50 -1.17 -1.48 -3.30
N GLU A 51 -2.10 -0.58 -3.01
CA GLU A 51 -2.08 0.79 -3.52
C GLU A 51 -2.70 1.73 -2.50
N TYR A 52 -2.23 2.98 -2.48
CA TYR A 52 -2.88 4.06 -1.75
C TYR A 52 -3.54 5.02 -2.74
N SER A 53 -4.77 5.40 -2.45
CA SER A 53 -5.50 6.40 -3.25
C SER A 53 -5.61 7.71 -2.48
N TRP A 54 -5.00 8.77 -3.00
CA TRP A 54 -5.13 10.11 -2.43
C TRP A 54 -6.56 10.65 -2.56
N ASP A 55 -7.26 10.24 -3.62
CA ASP A 55 -8.65 10.69 -3.88
C ASP A 55 -9.62 10.22 -2.81
N THR A 56 -9.47 8.98 -2.36
CA THR A 56 -10.41 8.36 -1.42
C THR A 56 -9.84 8.21 -0.02
N ASN A 57 -8.54 8.45 0.14
CA ASN A 57 -7.79 8.20 1.39
C ASN A 57 -7.96 6.76 1.85
N LYS A 58 -7.76 5.82 0.93
CA LYS A 58 -7.88 4.39 1.20
C LYS A 58 -6.65 3.64 0.75
N ILE A 59 -6.33 2.59 1.51
CA ILE A 59 -5.30 1.61 1.16
C ILE A 59 -6.03 0.38 0.62
N TYR A 60 -5.65 -0.05 -0.59
CA TYR A 60 -6.20 -1.25 -1.20
C TYR A 60 -5.17 -2.37 -1.11
N LEU A 61 -5.54 -3.47 -0.44
CA LEU A 61 -4.73 -4.69 -0.42
C LEU A 61 -5.29 -5.69 -1.43
N TYR A 62 -4.42 -6.26 -2.23
CA TYR A 62 -4.79 -7.27 -3.23
C TYR A 62 -4.47 -8.66 -2.69
N THR A 63 -5.51 -9.38 -2.27
CA THR A 63 -5.37 -10.62 -1.50
C THR A 63 -4.67 -11.74 -2.26
N ASN A 64 -4.77 -11.75 -3.60
CA ASN A 64 -4.06 -12.75 -4.42
C ASN A 64 -2.53 -12.67 -4.27
N HIS A 65 -2.01 -11.52 -3.87
CA HIS A 65 -0.57 -11.30 -3.69
C HIS A 65 -0.12 -11.37 -2.23
N MET A 66 -1.06 -11.54 -1.29
CA MET A 66 -0.75 -11.58 0.14
C MET A 66 -0.53 -13.04 0.56
N ASN A 67 0.73 -13.42 0.80
CA ASN A 67 1.09 -14.81 1.08
C ASN A 67 1.78 -15.03 2.43
N SER A 68 2.01 -13.98 3.21
CA SER A 68 2.65 -14.08 4.52
C SER A 68 2.32 -12.87 5.39
N LYS A 69 2.51 -13.00 6.71
CA LYS A 69 2.36 -11.86 7.62
C LYS A 69 3.32 -10.72 7.26
N GLU A 70 4.56 -11.05 6.92
CA GLU A 70 5.55 -10.06 6.50
C GLU A 70 5.05 -9.26 5.31
N ASN A 71 4.54 -9.95 4.30
CA ASN A 71 4.05 -9.36 3.08
C ASN A 71 2.90 -8.38 3.35
N ILE A 72 1.96 -8.77 4.21
CA ILE A 72 0.84 -7.93 4.61
C ILE A 72 1.32 -6.70 5.38
N ILE A 73 2.19 -6.90 6.36
CA ILE A 73 2.69 -5.82 7.21
C ILE A 73 3.49 -4.81 6.39
N ARG A 74 4.41 -5.29 5.54
CA ARG A 74 5.21 -4.41 4.67
C ARG A 74 4.31 -3.60 3.73
N SER A 75 3.31 -4.23 3.15
CA SER A 75 2.38 -3.54 2.24
C SER A 75 1.59 -2.44 2.97
N LEU A 76 1.11 -2.72 4.17
CA LEU A 76 0.37 -1.73 4.97
C LEU A 76 1.26 -0.55 5.35
N ILE A 77 2.50 -0.80 5.76
CA ILE A 77 3.46 0.27 6.08
C ILE A 77 3.70 1.14 4.85
N HIS A 78 4.00 0.52 3.71
CA HIS A 78 4.31 1.23 2.47
C HIS A 78 3.19 2.20 2.10
N GLU A 79 1.95 1.73 2.11
CA GLU A 79 0.82 2.56 1.74
C GLU A 79 0.47 3.59 2.81
N CYS A 80 0.70 3.30 4.10
CA CYS A 80 0.56 4.29 5.17
C CYS A 80 1.53 5.46 4.99
N VAL A 81 2.76 5.19 4.56
CA VAL A 81 3.74 6.24 4.29
C VAL A 81 3.23 7.14 3.17
N HIS A 82 2.71 6.56 2.08
CA HIS A 82 2.12 7.35 1.00
C HIS A 82 0.97 8.23 1.48
N SER A 83 0.17 7.76 2.44
CA SER A 83 -0.96 8.53 2.96
C SER A 83 -0.54 9.83 3.65
N LYS A 84 0.74 9.96 4.01
CA LYS A 84 1.30 11.14 4.66
C LYS A 84 2.13 12.00 3.71
N GLN A 85 2.24 11.62 2.45
CA GLN A 85 3.00 12.33 1.43
C GLN A 85 2.06 13.21 0.59
N SER A 86 2.63 14.19 -0.11
CA SER A 86 1.87 15.08 -0.98
C SER A 86 1.70 14.46 -2.36
N TYR A 87 0.45 14.36 -2.82
CA TYR A 87 0.15 13.89 -4.17
C TYR A 87 0.82 14.77 -5.23
N ASP A 88 0.75 16.10 -5.06
CA ASP A 88 1.32 17.03 -6.04
C ASP A 88 2.83 16.84 -6.17
N ILE A 89 3.52 16.65 -5.06
CA ILE A 89 4.97 16.39 -5.08
C ILE A 89 5.26 15.01 -5.67
N TYR A 90 4.45 14.01 -5.33
CA TYR A 90 4.59 12.66 -5.88
C TYR A 90 4.52 12.69 -7.41
N GLU A 91 3.51 13.35 -7.95
CA GLU A 91 3.34 13.49 -9.40
C GLU A 91 4.46 14.33 -10.04
N ALA A 92 4.94 15.37 -9.37
CA ALA A 92 6.00 16.23 -9.88
C ALA A 92 7.31 15.47 -10.11
N TYR A 93 7.65 14.52 -9.24
CA TYR A 93 8.84 13.70 -9.43
C TYR A 93 8.79 12.89 -10.73
N TYR A 94 7.61 12.39 -11.11
CA TYR A 94 7.46 11.68 -12.38
C TYR A 94 7.40 12.64 -13.57
N ASN A 95 6.60 13.70 -13.49
CA ASN A 95 6.27 14.55 -14.62
C ASN A 95 7.32 15.64 -14.88
N GLU A 96 7.88 16.23 -13.82
CA GLU A 96 8.83 17.35 -13.94
C GLU A 96 10.29 16.90 -13.85
N CYS A 97 10.59 15.92 -13.01
CA CYS A 97 11.94 15.41 -12.83
C CYS A 97 12.23 14.17 -13.67
N ASN A 98 11.22 13.59 -14.30
CA ASN A 98 11.33 12.41 -15.15
C ASN A 98 12.03 11.23 -14.47
N LEU A 99 11.72 11.02 -13.18
CA LEU A 99 12.31 9.92 -12.42
C LEU A 99 11.52 8.62 -12.62
N ASP A 100 12.25 7.50 -12.65
CA ASP A 100 11.64 6.17 -12.60
C ASP A 100 11.13 5.87 -11.19
N TYR A 101 10.24 4.90 -11.07
CA TYR A 101 9.69 4.46 -9.79
C TYR A 101 10.80 4.17 -8.76
N GLU A 102 11.85 3.47 -9.19
CA GLU A 102 12.95 3.06 -8.31
C GLU A 102 13.77 4.23 -7.75
N LEU A 103 13.75 5.37 -8.44
CA LEU A 103 14.48 6.57 -8.05
C LEU A 103 13.59 7.62 -7.40
N HIS A 104 12.30 7.35 -7.28
CA HIS A 104 11.32 8.28 -6.71
C HIS A 104 11.55 8.39 -5.20
N PRO A 105 11.87 9.61 -4.67
CA PRO A 105 12.18 9.76 -3.25
C PRO A 105 11.09 9.27 -2.29
N TYR A 106 9.82 9.44 -2.67
CA TYR A 106 8.70 8.98 -1.84
C TYR A 106 8.58 7.46 -1.83
N GLU A 107 8.91 6.79 -2.94
CA GLU A 107 8.95 5.34 -2.99
C GLU A 107 10.12 4.79 -2.18
N ILE A 108 11.28 5.46 -2.25
CA ILE A 108 12.45 5.09 -1.45
C ILE A 108 12.14 5.21 0.04
N GLU A 109 11.46 6.29 0.45
CA GLU A 109 11.04 6.47 1.85
C GLU A 109 10.10 5.34 2.30
N ALA A 110 9.10 5.01 1.47
CA ALA A 110 8.16 3.94 1.80
C ALA A 110 8.85 2.60 1.91
N GLU A 111 9.77 2.28 1.01
CA GLU A 111 10.55 1.04 1.05
C GLU A 111 11.46 0.97 2.27
N TYR A 112 12.06 2.09 2.65
CA TYR A 112 12.88 2.17 3.87
C TYR A 112 12.04 1.87 5.10
N GLU A 113 10.82 2.42 5.18
CA GLU A 113 9.94 2.18 6.34
C GLU A 113 9.44 0.75 6.39
N GLU A 114 9.26 0.06 5.26
CA GLU A 114 8.89 -1.36 5.22
C GLU A 114 9.86 -2.24 6.00
N GLU A 115 11.13 -1.88 6.04
CA GLU A 115 12.15 -2.66 6.76
C GLU A 115 11.87 -2.74 8.26
N LYS A 116 11.02 -1.88 8.78
CA LYS A 116 10.63 -1.86 10.19
C LYS A 116 9.46 -2.79 10.50
N TRP A 117 9.06 -3.65 9.58
CA TRP A 117 7.89 -4.51 9.69
C TRP A 117 7.91 -5.42 10.93
N GLU A 118 9.10 -5.81 11.39
CA GLU A 118 9.22 -6.72 12.54
C GLU A 118 8.66 -6.13 13.84
N LYS A 119 8.53 -4.81 13.93
CA LYS A 119 7.91 -4.15 15.08
C LYS A 119 6.45 -4.56 15.28
N TYR A 120 5.80 -5.00 14.20
CA TYR A 120 4.38 -5.37 14.19
C TYR A 120 4.16 -6.87 14.15
N LYS A 121 5.24 -7.63 14.09
CA LYS A 121 5.21 -9.09 14.06
C LYS A 121 4.68 -9.64 15.39
N TYR A 122 3.85 -10.68 15.29
CA TYR A 122 3.28 -11.30 16.47
C TYR A 122 3.22 -12.82 16.32
#